data_ef762a5047a27ac7bd5fab485bc66e07
#
_entry.id   ef762a5047a27ac7bd5fab485bc66e07
#
_cell.length_a   1.000
_cell.length_b   1.000
_cell.length_c   1.000
_cell.angle_alpha   90.00
_cell.angle_beta   90.00
_cell.angle_gamma   90.00
#
_symmetry.space_group_name_H-M   'P 1'
#
loop_
_entity.id
_entity.type
_entity.pdbx_description
1 polymer ?
#
loop_
_entity_poly.entity_id
_entity_poly.type
_entity_poly.pdbx_seq_one_letter_code
_entity_poly.pdbx_strand_id
1 'polypeptide(L)'
;MNNKEEYQDNRFFNLKCIWMASRTVEYKLCDREFNCDDCQFDREVRNSDFNNEKTDINQRSIVDSLSDKLQNIKYDEKVIYLKNSLMIKQIFGNTFYLGLNPILQPFLEGVKFIKECELGKYILKGSPVLQFRGEWGEITLSSPMNFLMYDLMNNRSGDMLKNKWFAIVGIIQAEVSIGIITKKDWDETLYKSFEFVETIKTAPSAVGATMQDGGRQIRYLYELIGVSKFRELLNTILAI
;
A
#
# COMPACT_ATOMS: atom_id res chain seq x y z
N MET A 1 -46.28 -36.47 -50.25
CA MET A 1 -45.64 -35.21 -49.68
C MET A 1 -45.72 -35.32 -48.17
N ASN A 2 -44.64 -35.83 -47.56
CA ASN A 2 -44.57 -35.97 -46.09
C ASN A 2 -43.71 -34.88 -45.57
N ASN A 3 -44.31 -33.82 -44.93
CA ASN A 3 -43.61 -32.88 -44.10
C ASN A 3 -43.28 -33.58 -42.78
N LYS A 4 -42.03 -33.94 -42.61
CA LYS A 4 -41.45 -34.18 -41.29
C LYS A 4 -41.09 -32.83 -40.73
N GLU A 5 -41.91 -32.30 -39.83
CA GLU A 5 -41.52 -31.22 -38.94
C GLU A 5 -40.42 -31.78 -38.03
N GLU A 6 -39.20 -31.32 -38.23
CA GLU A 6 -38.11 -31.47 -37.27
C GLU A 6 -38.48 -30.69 -36.02
N TYR A 7 -38.98 -31.39 -35.02
CA TYR A 7 -39.06 -30.88 -33.65
C TYR A 7 -37.62 -30.69 -33.13
N GLN A 8 -37.07 -29.52 -33.36
CA GLN A 8 -35.87 -29.10 -32.63
C GLN A 8 -36.27 -29.00 -31.16
N ASP A 9 -35.71 -29.90 -30.35
CA ASP A 9 -35.92 -30.01 -28.92
C ASP A 9 -35.27 -28.80 -28.22
N ASN A 10 -36.05 -27.73 -28.10
CA ASN A 10 -35.60 -26.44 -27.50
C ASN A 10 -35.36 -26.53 -25.98
N ARG A 11 -35.31 -27.73 -25.40
CA ARG A 11 -35.14 -27.94 -23.96
C ARG A 11 -33.76 -27.55 -23.45
N PHE A 12 -32.76 -27.48 -24.33
CA PHE A 12 -31.39 -27.21 -23.94
C PHE A 12 -31.00 -25.71 -23.97
N PHE A 13 -31.78 -24.84 -24.58
CA PHE A 13 -31.41 -23.43 -24.76
C PHE A 13 -31.56 -22.57 -23.51
N ASN A 14 -32.13 -23.09 -22.42
CA ASN A 14 -32.36 -22.34 -21.18
C ASN A 14 -31.70 -22.97 -19.93
N LEU A 15 -30.77 -23.88 -20.10
CA LEU A 15 -30.11 -24.52 -18.96
C LEU A 15 -29.09 -23.57 -18.36
N LYS A 16 -29.33 -23.20 -17.11
CA LYS A 16 -28.36 -22.38 -16.34
C LYS A 16 -27.07 -23.17 -16.13
N CYS A 17 -25.94 -22.56 -16.41
CA CYS A 17 -24.63 -23.11 -16.06
C CYS A 17 -24.56 -23.40 -14.55
N ILE A 18 -23.84 -24.46 -14.16
CA ILE A 18 -23.63 -24.80 -12.73
C ILE A 18 -23.11 -23.63 -11.92
N TRP A 19 -22.24 -22.81 -12.50
CA TRP A 19 -21.66 -21.62 -11.87
C TRP A 19 -22.67 -20.47 -11.73
N MET A 20 -23.66 -20.38 -12.61
CA MET A 20 -24.80 -19.48 -12.44
C MET A 20 -25.78 -20.03 -11.40
N ALA A 21 -26.00 -21.33 -11.36
CA ALA A 21 -26.86 -21.97 -10.37
C ALA A 21 -26.28 -21.84 -8.95
N SER A 22 -24.96 -21.89 -8.80
CA SER A 22 -24.23 -21.65 -7.54
C SER A 22 -24.08 -20.16 -7.18
N ARG A 23 -24.54 -19.23 -8.04
CA ARG A 23 -24.37 -17.78 -7.91
C ARG A 23 -22.91 -17.31 -7.98
N THR A 24 -22.01 -18.10 -8.50
CA THR A 24 -20.60 -17.70 -8.70
C THR A 24 -20.49 -16.72 -9.88
N VAL A 25 -21.39 -16.77 -10.84
CA VAL A 25 -21.51 -15.81 -11.93
C VAL A 25 -22.95 -15.34 -12.05
N GLU A 26 -23.16 -14.08 -12.46
CA GLU A 26 -24.49 -13.48 -12.55
C GLU A 26 -25.33 -14.09 -13.68
N TYR A 27 -24.73 -14.30 -14.84
CA TYR A 27 -25.43 -14.84 -16.00
C TYR A 27 -24.51 -15.70 -16.87
N LYS A 28 -24.87 -16.97 -17.04
CA LYS A 28 -24.27 -17.90 -18.02
C LYS A 28 -25.23 -19.05 -18.29
N LEU A 29 -25.61 -19.25 -19.56
CA LEU A 29 -26.32 -20.45 -19.99
C LEU A 29 -25.30 -21.51 -20.42
N CYS A 30 -25.63 -22.78 -20.18
CA CYS A 30 -24.79 -23.90 -20.59
C CYS A 30 -24.92 -24.15 -22.08
N ASP A 31 -23.81 -24.05 -22.79
CA ASP A 31 -23.69 -24.34 -24.23
C ASP A 31 -22.99 -25.68 -24.51
N ARG A 32 -22.76 -26.49 -23.47
CA ARG A 32 -22.01 -27.75 -23.50
C ARG A 32 -22.78 -28.95 -22.90
N GLU A 33 -24.07 -28.85 -22.77
CA GLU A 33 -24.93 -29.93 -22.21
C GLU A 33 -24.42 -30.45 -20.85
N PHE A 34 -23.87 -29.57 -20.02
CA PHE A 34 -23.21 -29.89 -18.75
C PHE A 34 -21.92 -30.73 -18.86
N ASN A 35 -21.31 -30.86 -20.03
CA ASN A 35 -19.99 -31.46 -20.16
C ASN A 35 -18.93 -30.42 -19.66
N CYS A 36 -18.77 -30.35 -18.34
CA CYS A 36 -17.87 -29.39 -17.68
C CYS A 36 -16.41 -29.74 -17.89
N ASP A 37 -16.06 -31.02 -18.09
CA ASP A 37 -14.66 -31.45 -18.24
C ASP A 37 -13.99 -30.86 -19.48
N ASP A 38 -14.76 -30.62 -20.55
CA ASP A 38 -14.30 -29.98 -21.79
C ASP A 38 -14.69 -28.52 -21.90
N CYS A 39 -15.27 -27.93 -20.85
CA CYS A 39 -15.72 -26.55 -20.84
C CYS A 39 -14.59 -25.60 -20.50
N GLN A 40 -14.23 -24.74 -21.46
CA GLN A 40 -13.21 -23.70 -21.21
C GLN A 40 -13.62 -22.73 -20.09
N PHE A 41 -14.90 -22.37 -20.02
CA PHE A 41 -15.43 -21.52 -18.97
C PHE A 41 -15.31 -22.18 -17.58
N ASP A 42 -15.63 -23.47 -17.47
CA ASP A 42 -15.47 -24.22 -16.21
C ASP A 42 -14.00 -24.29 -15.79
N ARG A 43 -13.10 -24.52 -16.73
CA ARG A 43 -11.64 -24.50 -16.48
C ARG A 43 -11.16 -23.15 -15.97
N GLU A 44 -11.62 -22.04 -16.56
CA GLU A 44 -11.25 -20.70 -16.12
C GLU A 44 -11.82 -20.36 -14.73
N VAL A 45 -13.07 -20.73 -14.45
CA VAL A 45 -13.68 -20.52 -13.15
C VAL A 45 -13.00 -21.39 -12.08
N ARG A 46 -12.73 -22.66 -12.34
CA ARG A 46 -11.97 -23.53 -11.42
C ARG A 46 -10.54 -23.02 -11.22
N ASN A 47 -9.89 -22.53 -12.28
CA ASN A 47 -8.56 -21.92 -12.14
C ASN A 47 -8.60 -20.60 -11.38
N SER A 48 -9.72 -19.85 -11.40
CA SER A 48 -9.91 -18.70 -10.54
C SER A 48 -10.14 -19.09 -9.08
N ASP A 49 -10.76 -20.28 -8.82
CA ASP A 49 -10.89 -20.82 -7.47
C ASP A 49 -9.54 -21.36 -6.93
N PHE A 50 -8.68 -21.91 -7.80
CA PHE A 50 -7.27 -22.19 -7.44
C PHE A 50 -6.45 -20.92 -7.21
N ASN A 51 -6.89 -19.77 -7.71
CA ASN A 51 -6.31 -18.48 -7.35
C ASN A 51 -6.77 -17.99 -5.97
N ASN A 52 -7.76 -18.60 -5.32
CA ASN A 52 -8.12 -18.30 -3.94
C ASN A 52 -7.09 -18.84 -2.94
N GLU A 53 -6.40 -19.96 -3.25
CA GLU A 53 -5.16 -20.33 -2.52
C GLU A 53 -4.04 -19.28 -2.74
N LYS A 54 -4.01 -18.66 -3.94
CA LYS A 54 -3.10 -17.53 -4.21
C LYS A 54 -3.50 -16.25 -3.49
N THR A 55 -4.76 -16.05 -3.08
CA THR A 55 -5.16 -14.89 -2.28
C THR A 55 -4.64 -14.98 -0.85
N ASP A 56 -4.68 -16.15 -0.24
CA ASP A 56 -4.04 -16.39 1.06
C ASP A 56 -2.51 -16.27 0.96
N ILE A 57 -1.92 -16.77 -0.12
CA ILE A 57 -0.49 -16.62 -0.42
C ILE A 57 -0.15 -15.13 -0.64
N ASN A 58 -1.01 -14.36 -1.33
CA ASN A 58 -0.78 -12.92 -1.55
C ASN A 58 -0.94 -12.10 -0.27
N GLN A 59 -1.90 -12.44 0.60
CA GLN A 59 -2.06 -11.77 1.89
C GLN A 59 -0.85 -12.01 2.79
N ARG A 60 -0.40 -13.25 2.90
CA ARG A 60 0.83 -13.60 3.60
C ARG A 60 2.03 -12.91 2.98
N SER A 61 2.11 -12.84 1.64
CA SER A 61 3.22 -12.20 0.95
C SER A 61 3.29 -10.69 1.19
N ILE A 62 2.17 -9.97 1.35
CA ILE A 62 2.15 -8.53 1.68
C ILE A 62 2.70 -8.32 3.08
N VAL A 63 2.18 -9.07 4.06
CA VAL A 63 2.60 -8.93 5.47
C VAL A 63 4.05 -9.38 5.64
N ASP A 64 4.46 -10.49 5.01
CA ASP A 64 5.84 -10.97 5.04
C ASP A 64 6.79 -9.99 4.38
N SER A 65 6.43 -9.43 3.22
CA SER A 65 7.22 -8.39 2.54
C SER A 65 7.39 -7.13 3.39
N LEU A 66 6.35 -6.70 4.10
CA LEU A 66 6.42 -5.57 5.03
C LEU A 66 7.29 -5.88 6.24
N SER A 67 7.13 -7.07 6.83
CA SER A 67 7.96 -7.56 7.93
C SER A 67 9.43 -7.59 7.54
N ASP A 68 9.77 -8.16 6.38
CA ASP A 68 11.14 -8.20 5.87
C ASP A 68 11.70 -6.79 5.63
N LYS A 69 10.90 -5.87 5.08
CA LYS A 69 11.31 -4.48 4.89
C LYS A 69 11.62 -3.81 6.22
N LEU A 70 10.75 -3.97 7.23
CA LEU A 70 10.96 -3.38 8.56
C LEU A 70 12.19 -3.97 9.26
N GLN A 71 12.40 -5.29 9.19
CA GLN A 71 13.57 -5.96 9.79
C GLN A 71 14.91 -5.48 9.19
N ASN A 72 14.91 -5.12 7.91
CA ASN A 72 16.09 -4.64 7.22
C ASN A 72 16.40 -3.15 7.44
N ILE A 73 15.49 -2.40 8.11
CA ILE A 73 15.71 -1.00 8.43
C ILE A 73 16.74 -0.91 9.58
N LYS A 74 17.80 -0.13 9.33
CA LYS A 74 18.86 0.11 10.31
C LYS A 74 18.97 1.58 10.60
N TYR A 75 19.21 1.91 11.87
CA TYR A 75 19.54 3.27 12.27
C TYR A 75 20.90 3.68 11.69
N ASP A 76 20.94 4.83 11.02
CA ASP A 76 22.18 5.41 10.46
C ASP A 76 22.59 6.60 11.32
N GLU A 77 23.69 6.49 12.07
CA GLU A 77 24.21 7.53 12.95
C GLU A 77 24.63 8.83 12.20
N LYS A 78 24.81 8.74 10.88
CA LYS A 78 25.12 9.91 10.02
C LYS A 78 23.86 10.65 9.56
N VAL A 79 22.68 10.19 9.95
CA VAL A 79 21.37 10.75 9.62
C VAL A 79 20.76 11.31 10.89
N ILE A 80 20.19 12.49 10.80
CA ILE A 80 19.42 13.10 11.87
C ILE A 80 17.94 12.82 11.56
N TYR A 81 17.31 12.04 12.40
CA TYR A 81 15.88 11.74 12.30
C TYR A 81 15.09 12.82 13.01
N LEU A 82 14.06 13.30 12.36
CA LEU A 82 13.24 14.41 12.80
C LEU A 82 11.80 13.96 13.08
N LYS A 83 11.10 14.71 13.90
CA LYS A 83 9.65 14.57 14.07
C LYS A 83 8.93 14.65 12.72
N ASN A 84 7.67 14.17 12.70
CA ASN A 84 6.83 14.12 11.49
C ASN A 84 7.42 13.24 10.37
N SER A 85 8.15 12.18 10.75
CA SER A 85 8.71 11.19 9.83
C SER A 85 9.61 11.75 8.73
N LEU A 86 10.27 12.85 8.99
CA LEU A 86 11.32 13.42 8.14
C LEU A 86 12.71 13.02 8.65
N MET A 87 13.72 13.17 7.79
CA MET A 87 15.13 13.00 8.16
C MET A 87 16.01 13.92 7.33
N ILE A 88 17.16 14.29 7.90
CA ILE A 88 18.16 15.10 7.21
C ILE A 88 19.55 14.46 7.31
N LYS A 89 20.38 14.76 6.32
CA LYS A 89 21.80 14.40 6.33
C LYS A 89 22.62 15.57 5.85
N GLN A 90 23.58 16.00 6.64
CA GLN A 90 24.45 17.11 6.28
C GLN A 90 25.28 16.79 5.04
N ILE A 91 25.33 17.73 4.12
CA ILE A 91 26.20 17.70 2.94
C ILE A 91 27.46 18.51 3.27
N PHE A 92 27.29 19.79 3.52
CA PHE A 92 28.34 20.68 4.03
C PHE A 92 27.71 21.95 4.65
N GLY A 93 28.38 22.56 5.63
CA GLY A 93 27.89 23.77 6.26
C GLY A 93 26.43 23.68 6.72
N ASN A 94 25.61 24.57 6.22
CA ASN A 94 24.16 24.61 6.52
C ASN A 94 23.30 23.92 5.45
N THR A 95 23.89 23.15 4.56
CA THR A 95 23.21 22.45 3.48
C THR A 95 23.00 20.97 3.83
N PHE A 96 21.77 20.49 3.67
CA PHE A 96 21.37 19.15 4.05
C PHE A 96 20.53 18.50 2.95
N TYR A 97 20.63 17.17 2.81
CA TYR A 97 19.61 16.38 2.18
C TYR A 97 18.39 16.32 3.09
N LEU A 98 17.19 16.40 2.51
CA LEU A 98 15.92 16.15 3.19
C LEU A 98 15.29 14.90 2.64
N GLY A 99 14.86 13.98 3.51
CA GLY A 99 14.30 12.69 3.13
C GLY A 99 13.17 12.24 4.05
N LEU A 100 12.59 11.08 3.71
CA LEU A 100 11.57 10.41 4.50
C LEU A 100 12.21 9.41 5.46
N ASN A 101 11.70 9.34 6.69
CA ASN A 101 12.07 8.30 7.64
C ASN A 101 11.79 6.91 7.01
N PRO A 102 12.77 6.01 6.98
CA PRO A 102 12.62 4.69 6.36
C PRO A 102 11.53 3.83 7.01
N ILE A 103 11.14 4.08 8.26
CA ILE A 103 10.04 3.37 8.92
C ILE A 103 8.70 3.65 8.23
N LEU A 104 8.47 4.87 7.74
CA LEU A 104 7.22 5.23 7.06
C LEU A 104 7.15 4.69 5.63
N GLN A 105 8.28 4.61 4.92
CA GLN A 105 8.32 4.28 3.49
C GLN A 105 7.56 3.00 3.10
N PRO A 106 7.70 1.85 3.82
CA PRO A 106 7.00 0.61 3.46
C PRO A 106 5.47 0.74 3.47
N PHE A 107 4.93 1.67 4.25
CA PHE A 107 3.49 1.88 4.37
C PHE A 107 2.91 2.85 3.34
N LEU A 108 3.76 3.53 2.57
CA LEU A 108 3.34 4.47 1.52
C LEU A 108 3.23 3.83 0.13
N GLU A 109 3.20 2.51 0.02
CA GLU A 109 3.02 1.85 -1.27
C GLU A 109 1.64 2.16 -1.86
N GLY A 110 1.58 2.37 -3.17
CA GLY A 110 0.34 2.68 -3.89
C GLY A 110 -0.22 4.09 -3.67
N VAL A 111 0.49 4.96 -2.94
CA VAL A 111 0.06 6.34 -2.76
C VAL A 111 0.40 7.21 -3.97
N LYS A 112 -0.44 8.21 -4.20
CA LYS A 112 -0.14 9.31 -5.12
C LYS A 112 0.48 10.45 -4.32
N PHE A 113 1.57 10.93 -4.81
CA PHE A 113 2.19 12.14 -4.31
C PHE A 113 1.42 13.37 -4.86
N ILE A 114 1.04 14.33 -4.00
CA ILE A 114 0.16 15.42 -4.42
C ILE A 114 0.87 16.76 -4.45
N LYS A 115 1.69 17.06 -3.44
CA LYS A 115 2.25 18.40 -3.30
C LYS A 115 3.64 18.35 -2.67
N GLU A 116 4.52 19.12 -3.28
CA GLU A 116 5.85 19.47 -2.78
C GLU A 116 5.91 20.95 -2.41
N CYS A 117 6.86 21.28 -1.58
CA CYS A 117 7.26 22.68 -1.38
C CYS A 117 7.83 23.25 -2.66
N GLU A 118 7.58 24.51 -2.92
CA GLU A 118 8.15 25.23 -4.07
C GLU A 118 9.63 25.56 -3.85
N LEU A 119 10.40 25.48 -4.92
CA LEU A 119 11.82 25.86 -4.91
C LEU A 119 12.02 27.33 -4.51
N GLY A 120 13.10 27.60 -3.79
CA GLY A 120 13.48 28.95 -3.37
C GLY A 120 12.59 29.51 -2.25
N LYS A 121 11.60 28.76 -1.76
CA LYS A 121 10.76 29.22 -0.66
C LYS A 121 11.33 28.90 0.69
N TYR A 122 11.12 29.83 1.62
CA TYR A 122 11.39 29.64 3.04
C TYR A 122 10.18 28.93 3.67
N ILE A 123 10.43 27.75 4.22
CA ILE A 123 9.42 26.89 4.83
C ILE A 123 9.49 27.10 6.35
N LEU A 124 8.37 27.53 6.90
CA LEU A 124 8.26 27.73 8.35
C LEU A 124 7.95 26.40 9.06
N LYS A 125 8.37 26.29 10.30
CA LYS A 125 7.95 25.21 11.19
C LYS A 125 6.43 25.04 11.18
N GLY A 126 5.94 23.81 11.06
CA GLY A 126 4.52 23.47 10.95
C GLY A 126 3.92 23.59 9.55
N SER A 127 4.64 24.23 8.61
CA SER A 127 4.16 24.28 7.22
C SER A 127 4.21 22.92 6.54
N PRO A 128 3.27 22.60 5.64
CA PRO A 128 3.28 21.36 4.89
C PRO A 128 4.52 21.26 3.98
N VAL A 129 5.18 20.10 4.04
CA VAL A 129 6.38 19.77 3.23
C VAL A 129 6.01 18.78 2.13
N LEU A 130 5.34 17.70 2.50
CA LEU A 130 4.91 16.65 1.61
C LEU A 130 3.46 16.26 1.89
N GLN A 131 2.73 15.94 0.85
CA GLN A 131 1.36 15.48 0.96
C GLN A 131 1.17 14.21 0.12
N PHE A 132 0.69 13.15 0.76
CA PHE A 132 0.41 11.87 0.14
C PHE A 132 -1.08 11.57 0.19
N ARG A 133 -1.62 11.04 -0.91
CA ARG A 133 -3.01 10.58 -1.00
C ARG A 133 -3.07 9.14 -1.49
N GLY A 134 -3.76 8.30 -0.73
CA GLY A 134 -4.12 6.95 -1.12
C GLY A 134 -5.64 6.74 -1.02
N GLU A 135 -6.12 5.56 -1.36
CA GLU A 135 -7.54 5.20 -1.18
C GLU A 135 -7.96 5.21 0.29
N TRP A 136 -7.01 5.05 1.21
CA TRP A 136 -7.20 5.13 2.66
C TRP A 136 -7.32 6.58 3.18
N GLY A 137 -7.09 7.59 2.36
CA GLY A 137 -7.16 9.01 2.70
C GLY A 137 -5.88 9.77 2.37
N GLU A 138 -5.60 10.81 3.16
CA GLU A 138 -4.51 11.73 2.94
C GLU A 138 -3.71 11.96 4.21
N ILE A 139 -2.40 12.09 4.09
CA ILE A 139 -1.50 12.56 5.14
C ILE A 139 -0.64 13.70 4.64
N THR A 140 -0.35 14.64 5.54
CA THR A 140 0.54 15.77 5.30
C THR A 140 1.69 15.71 6.30
N LEU A 141 2.91 15.68 5.79
CA LEU A 141 4.11 15.83 6.61
C LEU A 141 4.46 17.30 6.71
N SER A 142 4.49 17.80 7.93
CA SER A 142 4.82 19.20 8.20
C SER A 142 6.28 19.36 8.63
N SER A 143 6.86 20.52 8.34
CA SER A 143 8.22 20.83 8.75
C SER A 143 8.34 20.90 10.27
N PRO A 144 9.29 20.20 10.89
CA PRO A 144 9.56 20.32 12.33
C PRO A 144 10.38 21.57 12.68
N MET A 145 10.97 22.24 11.69
CA MET A 145 11.84 23.42 11.84
C MET A 145 11.74 24.34 10.63
N ASN A 146 12.36 25.51 10.70
CA ASN A 146 12.46 26.41 9.55
C ASN A 146 13.60 25.96 8.62
N PHE A 147 13.38 26.01 7.31
CA PHE A 147 14.42 25.79 6.31
C PHE A 147 14.13 26.48 4.98
N LEU A 148 15.17 26.69 4.18
CA LEU A 148 15.07 27.19 2.82
C LEU A 148 15.16 26.01 1.85
N MET A 149 14.21 25.90 0.94
CA MET A 149 14.21 24.86 -0.10
C MET A 149 15.17 25.29 -1.23
N TYR A 150 16.28 24.57 -1.40
CA TYR A 150 17.25 24.86 -2.46
C TYR A 150 16.93 24.11 -3.73
N ASP A 151 16.65 22.81 -3.64
CA ASP A 151 16.39 21.96 -4.80
C ASP A 151 15.46 20.81 -4.44
N LEU A 152 14.69 20.37 -5.43
CA LEU A 152 13.89 19.16 -5.38
C LEU A 152 14.55 18.12 -6.28
N MET A 153 14.88 16.98 -5.72
CA MET A 153 15.42 15.86 -6.47
C MET A 153 14.32 15.27 -7.36
N ASN A 154 14.13 15.89 -8.55
CA ASN A 154 13.10 15.57 -9.51
C ASN A 154 13.21 14.11 -9.97
N ASN A 155 12.43 13.25 -9.38
CA ASN A 155 12.10 11.95 -9.95
C ASN A 155 10.94 12.12 -10.92
N ARG A 156 11.24 12.42 -12.19
CA ARG A 156 10.27 12.53 -13.29
C ARG A 156 9.41 11.25 -13.49
N SER A 157 9.66 10.19 -12.73
CA SER A 157 9.07 8.87 -12.92
C SER A 157 8.11 8.41 -11.81
N GLY A 158 7.65 9.29 -10.91
CA GLY A 158 6.70 8.88 -9.85
C GLY A 158 7.30 8.01 -8.73
N ASP A 159 8.58 7.67 -8.79
CA ASP A 159 9.27 6.77 -7.85
C ASP A 159 9.98 7.51 -6.70
N MET A 160 9.39 8.62 -6.24
CA MET A 160 9.93 9.40 -5.13
C MET A 160 10.14 8.55 -3.87
N LEU A 161 9.30 7.54 -3.65
CA LEU A 161 9.41 6.62 -2.51
C LEU A 161 10.58 5.64 -2.63
N LYS A 162 11.14 5.44 -3.82
CA LYS A 162 12.35 4.60 -4.01
C LYS A 162 13.63 5.32 -3.60
N ASN A 163 13.60 6.66 -3.59
CA ASN A 163 14.75 7.45 -3.18
C ASN A 163 14.65 7.85 -1.71
N LYS A 164 15.71 7.61 -1.00
CA LYS A 164 15.85 8.00 0.40
C LYS A 164 15.70 9.52 0.60
N TRP A 165 16.15 10.31 -0.37
CA TRP A 165 16.22 11.77 -0.34
C TRP A 165 15.38 12.37 -1.45
N PHE A 166 14.60 13.40 -1.14
CA PHE A 166 13.73 14.06 -2.11
C PHE A 166 14.07 15.55 -2.32
N ALA A 167 14.84 16.18 -1.43
CA ALA A 167 15.19 17.59 -1.56
C ALA A 167 16.57 17.92 -0.97
N ILE A 168 17.08 19.11 -1.32
CA ILE A 168 18.22 19.78 -0.70
C ILE A 168 17.72 21.04 -0.04
N VAL A 169 18.08 21.23 1.23
CA VAL A 169 17.60 22.34 2.05
C VAL A 169 18.74 23.07 2.78
N GLY A 170 18.54 24.35 3.02
CA GLY A 170 19.38 25.14 3.90
C GLY A 170 18.75 25.27 5.28
N ILE A 171 19.46 24.87 6.34
CA ILE A 171 18.97 24.91 7.72
C ILE A 171 19.97 25.70 8.56
N ILE A 172 19.47 26.63 9.37
CA ILE A 172 20.31 27.31 10.35
C ILE A 172 20.69 26.31 11.44
N GLN A 173 21.97 26.14 11.72
CA GLN A 173 22.49 25.07 12.57
C GLN A 173 21.88 25.07 13.98
N ALA A 174 21.50 26.22 14.51
CA ALA A 174 20.81 26.34 15.80
C ALA A 174 19.40 25.69 15.80
N GLU A 175 18.76 25.60 14.65
CA GLU A 175 17.42 24.98 14.51
C GLU A 175 17.46 23.45 14.34
N VAL A 176 18.61 22.89 13.97
CA VAL A 176 18.74 21.42 13.77
C VAL A 176 18.47 20.66 15.07
N SER A 177 18.73 21.25 16.23
CA SER A 177 18.41 20.62 17.52
C SER A 177 16.93 20.56 17.85
N ILE A 178 16.08 21.27 17.08
CA ILE A 178 14.65 21.34 17.29
C ILE A 178 13.97 20.15 16.57
N GLY A 179 13.32 19.27 17.33
CA GLY A 179 12.54 18.19 16.74
C GLY A 179 13.33 16.95 16.34
N ILE A 180 14.54 16.77 16.89
CA ILE A 180 15.31 15.52 16.73
C ILE A 180 14.62 14.39 17.48
N ILE A 181 14.54 13.24 16.85
CA ILE A 181 14.11 11.98 17.46
C ILE A 181 15.34 11.28 18.04
N THR A 182 15.26 10.84 19.29
CA THR A 182 16.35 10.04 19.88
C THR A 182 16.41 8.64 19.25
N LYS A 183 17.57 8.00 19.31
CA LYS A 183 17.70 6.62 18.87
C LYS A 183 16.71 5.71 19.59
N LYS A 184 16.48 5.92 20.87
CA LYS A 184 15.52 5.15 21.66
C LYS A 184 14.09 5.29 21.11
N ASP A 185 13.65 6.52 20.83
CA ASP A 185 12.30 6.75 20.29
C ASP A 185 12.17 6.16 18.89
N TRP A 186 13.23 6.23 18.08
CA TRP A 186 13.29 5.63 16.75
C TRP A 186 13.19 4.10 16.80
N ASP A 187 14.00 3.45 17.67
CA ASP A 187 13.98 2.00 17.89
C ASP A 187 12.60 1.54 18.40
N GLU A 188 11.99 2.30 19.32
CA GLU A 188 10.64 2.02 19.85
C GLU A 188 9.58 2.08 18.76
N THR A 189 9.67 3.04 17.85
CA THR A 189 8.73 3.17 16.73
C THR A 189 8.88 2.04 15.74
N LEU A 190 10.12 1.70 15.39
CA LEU A 190 10.38 0.56 14.51
C LEU A 190 9.82 -0.72 15.14
N TYR A 191 10.05 -0.94 16.43
CA TYR A 191 9.54 -2.09 17.14
C TYR A 191 8.00 -2.14 17.15
N LYS A 192 7.33 -1.03 17.48
CA LYS A 192 5.84 -0.96 17.45
C LYS A 192 5.28 -1.20 16.05
N SER A 193 5.93 -0.66 15.02
CA SER A 193 5.52 -0.87 13.63
C SER A 193 5.67 -2.33 13.22
N PHE A 194 6.77 -2.96 13.62
CA PHE A 194 7.02 -4.38 13.38
C PHE A 194 6.04 -5.27 14.15
N GLU A 195 5.83 -5.04 15.45
CA GLU A 195 4.89 -5.76 16.28
C GLU A 195 3.47 -5.69 15.70
N PHE A 196 3.04 -4.51 15.25
CA PHE A 196 1.74 -4.35 14.61
C PHE A 196 1.62 -5.25 13.36
N VAL A 197 2.63 -5.30 12.49
CA VAL A 197 2.64 -6.15 11.30
C VAL A 197 2.61 -7.64 11.68
N GLU A 198 3.35 -8.05 12.71
CA GLU A 198 3.34 -9.44 13.19
C GLU A 198 2.00 -9.85 13.82
N THR A 199 1.28 -8.93 14.49
CA THR A 199 -0.07 -9.23 15.00
C THR A 199 -1.06 -9.55 13.88
N ILE A 200 -0.87 -8.98 12.69
CA ILE A 200 -1.70 -9.30 11.52
C ILE A 200 -1.45 -10.72 11.03
N LYS A 201 -0.20 -11.21 11.06
CA LYS A 201 0.15 -12.60 10.67
C LYS A 201 -0.54 -13.63 11.58
N THR A 202 -0.61 -13.33 12.87
CA THR A 202 -1.14 -14.26 13.87
C THR A 202 -2.67 -14.16 14.03
N ALA A 203 -3.29 -13.11 13.47
CA ALA A 203 -4.74 -13.00 13.49
C ALA A 203 -5.35 -14.17 12.72
N PRO A 204 -6.31 -14.92 13.30
CA PRO A 204 -7.01 -15.96 12.56
C PRO A 204 -7.62 -15.29 11.32
N SER A 205 -7.31 -15.83 10.14
CA SER A 205 -7.92 -15.38 8.91
C SER A 205 -9.43 -15.41 9.08
N ALA A 206 -10.08 -14.25 9.03
CA ALA A 206 -11.53 -14.19 9.06
C ALA A 206 -12.03 -14.90 7.79
N VAL A 207 -12.30 -16.19 7.91
CA VAL A 207 -12.90 -17.00 6.86
C VAL A 207 -14.18 -16.29 6.44
N GLY A 208 -14.17 -15.63 5.29
CA GLY A 208 -15.32 -14.91 4.74
C GLY A 208 -15.08 -13.51 4.21
N ALA A 209 -14.02 -12.82 4.63
CA ALA A 209 -13.73 -11.47 4.14
C ALA A 209 -13.33 -11.45 2.64
N THR A 210 -12.78 -12.55 2.13
CA THR A 210 -12.29 -12.67 0.76
C THR A 210 -13.38 -12.98 -0.27
N MET A 211 -14.54 -13.46 0.16
CA MET A 211 -15.62 -13.85 -0.78
C MET A 211 -16.56 -12.69 -1.16
N GLN A 212 -16.51 -11.56 -0.46
CA GLN A 212 -17.44 -10.44 -0.73
C GLN A 212 -16.97 -9.50 -1.84
N ASP A 213 -15.67 -9.46 -2.15
CA ASP A 213 -15.11 -8.46 -3.07
C ASP A 213 -14.92 -8.96 -4.51
N GLY A 214 -15.63 -9.98 -4.95
CA GLY A 214 -15.63 -10.44 -6.35
C GLY A 214 -14.25 -10.89 -6.86
N GLY A 215 -13.36 -11.40 -5.99
CA GLY A 215 -12.05 -11.91 -6.38
C GLY A 215 -11.01 -10.83 -6.70
N ARG A 216 -11.21 -9.59 -6.24
CA ARG A 216 -10.19 -8.54 -6.37
C ARG A 216 -8.95 -8.91 -5.56
N GLN A 217 -7.80 -8.89 -6.21
CA GLN A 217 -6.52 -9.15 -5.56
C GLN A 217 -6.19 -8.02 -4.58
N ILE A 218 -6.01 -8.36 -3.30
CA ILE A 218 -5.50 -7.44 -2.27
C ILE A 218 -4.04 -7.13 -2.60
N ARG A 219 -3.70 -5.85 -2.69
CA ARG A 219 -2.36 -5.38 -3.08
C ARG A 219 -1.67 -4.60 -1.97
N TYR A 220 -2.42 -3.98 -1.08
CA TYR A 220 -1.91 -3.06 -0.09
C TYR A 220 -2.40 -3.41 1.31
N LEU A 221 -1.61 -3.06 2.31
CA LEU A 221 -1.93 -3.35 3.70
C LEU A 221 -3.29 -2.79 4.14
N TYR A 222 -3.65 -1.58 3.70
CA TYR A 222 -4.95 -0.95 4.06
C TYR A 222 -6.16 -1.72 3.53
N GLU A 223 -6.03 -2.41 2.42
CA GLU A 223 -7.09 -3.29 1.88
C GLU A 223 -7.27 -4.53 2.77
N LEU A 224 -6.17 -5.01 3.38
CA LEU A 224 -6.18 -6.18 4.24
C LEU A 224 -6.76 -5.90 5.64
N ILE A 225 -6.32 -4.81 6.28
CA ILE A 225 -6.67 -4.52 7.68
C ILE A 225 -7.79 -3.50 7.83
N GLY A 226 -8.21 -2.88 6.74
CA GLY A 226 -9.19 -1.80 6.70
C GLY A 226 -8.57 -0.42 6.97
N VAL A 227 -9.23 0.60 6.41
CA VAL A 227 -8.75 1.99 6.42
C VAL A 227 -8.57 2.54 7.84
N SER A 228 -9.45 2.19 8.77
CA SER A 228 -9.40 2.70 10.15
C SER A 228 -8.13 2.27 10.88
N LYS A 229 -7.85 0.96 10.88
CA LYS A 229 -6.65 0.39 11.51
C LYS A 229 -5.37 0.86 10.83
N PHE A 230 -5.40 0.99 9.50
CA PHE A 230 -4.26 1.50 8.77
C PHE A 230 -3.93 2.95 9.12
N ARG A 231 -4.95 3.81 9.29
CA ARG A 231 -4.77 5.19 9.76
C ARG A 231 -4.22 5.28 11.18
N GLU A 232 -4.67 4.40 12.08
CA GLU A 232 -4.15 4.30 13.45
C GLU A 232 -2.66 3.96 13.43
N LEU A 233 -2.24 2.99 12.62
CA LEU A 233 -0.83 2.64 12.41
C LEU A 233 -0.03 3.85 11.90
N LEU A 234 -0.50 4.53 10.84
CA LEU A 234 0.17 5.71 10.30
C LEU A 234 0.29 6.82 11.35
N ASN A 235 -0.76 7.08 12.13
CA ASN A 235 -0.73 8.07 13.20
C ASN A 235 0.30 7.70 14.28
N THR A 236 0.45 6.43 14.62
CA THR A 236 1.48 5.96 15.55
C THR A 236 2.90 6.24 15.04
N ILE A 237 3.14 6.03 13.73
CA ILE A 237 4.43 6.29 13.09
C ILE A 237 4.70 7.80 12.97
N LEU A 238 3.67 8.61 12.75
CA LEU A 238 3.78 10.06 12.56
C LEU A 238 3.84 10.86 13.88
N ALA A 239 3.42 10.27 14.99
CA ALA A 239 3.35 10.94 16.29
C ALA A 239 4.72 11.20 16.96
N ILE A 240 5.79 10.78 16.31
CA ILE A 240 7.17 10.91 16.80
C ILE A 240 7.79 12.19 16.31
#